data_a7232bff757671181635d2a0256b641c
#
_entry.id   a7232bff757671181635d2a0256b641c
#
_cell.length_a   1.000
_cell.length_b   1.000
_cell.length_c   1.000
_cell.angle_alpha   90.00
_cell.angle_beta   90.00
_cell.angle_gamma   90.00
#
_symmetry.space_group_name_H-M   'P 1'
#
loop_
_entity.id
_entity.type
_entity.pdbx_description
1 polymer ?
#
loop_
_entity_poly.entity_id
_entity_poly.type
_entity_poly.pdbx_seq_one_letter_code
_entity_poly.pdbx_strand_id
1 'polypeptide(L)'
;MKDTFSNSPSKLGRGSMYETPEHLVVDQIKDLKNVRSLGLGFAKTTLDPQIYARLMDHFRSNIHQFKSEACNGFIQTENIRAFPSLIYQDEAFNQKLLSDLQPAHEAWSGLSIRKAACYGIRVYQPKSYLYNHVDRARTHVVSSTICVDHRLISPWPLCIVDNEGRPHEVSIEPGEMVFFEGARLTHGRPYPLDGEYYANIFIHYTPLDWDLSLQEPVQ
;
A
#
# COMPACT_ATOMS: atom_id res chain seq x y z
N MET A 1 14.26 20.58 15.55
CA MET A 1 13.10 20.37 16.43
C MET A 1 12.75 18.90 16.33
N LYS A 2 12.80 18.19 17.45
CA LYS A 2 12.49 16.75 17.48
C LYS A 2 10.98 16.64 17.71
N ASP A 3 10.25 16.23 16.69
CA ASP A 3 8.83 15.90 16.86
C ASP A 3 8.71 14.59 17.61
N THR A 4 8.25 14.69 18.85
CA THR A 4 7.92 13.58 19.71
C THR A 4 6.60 12.98 19.24
N PHE A 5 6.64 11.84 18.54
CA PHE A 5 5.46 11.03 18.29
C PHE A 5 4.93 10.50 19.62
N SER A 6 3.69 10.89 19.94
CA SER A 6 2.95 10.37 21.08
C SER A 6 2.60 8.90 20.84
N ASN A 7 3.37 8.01 21.46
CA ASN A 7 3.03 6.60 21.57
C ASN A 7 1.95 6.42 22.63
N SER A 8 0.70 6.33 22.22
CA SER A 8 -0.33 5.67 23.03
C SER A 8 -0.42 4.21 22.58
N PRO A 9 -0.17 3.22 23.45
CA PRO A 9 -0.37 1.83 23.10
C PRO A 9 -1.87 1.60 22.94
N SER A 10 -2.34 1.48 21.70
CA SER A 10 -3.70 1.03 21.43
C SER A 10 -3.82 -0.40 21.96
N LYS A 11 -4.80 -0.64 22.81
CA LYS A 11 -5.15 -1.96 23.32
C LYS A 11 -5.52 -2.86 22.15
N LEU A 12 -4.56 -3.62 21.64
CA LEU A 12 -4.77 -4.75 20.75
C LEU A 12 -5.54 -5.85 21.49
N GLY A 13 -6.85 -5.68 21.56
CA GLY A 13 -7.80 -6.59 22.15
C GLY A 13 -9.05 -6.69 21.29
N ARG A 14 -8.88 -6.78 19.96
CA ARG A 14 -9.98 -7.10 19.03
C ARG A 14 -9.62 -8.42 18.37
N GLY A 15 -10.39 -9.44 18.75
CA GLY A 15 -10.11 -10.82 18.42
C GLY A 15 -9.92 -11.13 16.96
N SER A 16 -9.44 -12.31 16.73
CA SER A 16 -8.98 -13.05 15.55
C SER A 16 -9.68 -12.85 14.19
N MET A 17 -10.72 -12.04 14.10
CA MET A 17 -11.53 -11.87 12.88
C MET A 17 -10.77 -11.13 11.76
N TYR A 18 -9.70 -10.38 12.09
CA TYR A 18 -8.91 -9.58 11.13
C TYR A 18 -7.46 -10.06 11.00
N GLU A 19 -7.14 -11.21 11.59
CA GLU A 19 -5.85 -11.85 11.39
C GLU A 19 -5.76 -12.41 9.97
N THR A 20 -4.57 -12.29 9.38
CA THR A 20 -4.31 -12.88 8.07
C THR A 20 -4.54 -14.40 8.13
N PRO A 21 -5.36 -14.99 7.26
CA PRO A 21 -5.57 -16.43 7.23
C PRO A 21 -4.25 -17.20 7.14
N GLU A 22 -4.15 -18.32 7.86
CA GLU A 22 -2.90 -19.10 8.00
C GLU A 22 -2.27 -19.46 6.65
N HIS A 23 -3.07 -19.85 5.65
CA HIS A 23 -2.56 -20.19 4.32
C HIS A 23 -1.91 -19.00 3.61
N LEU A 24 -2.41 -17.77 3.81
CA LEU A 24 -1.81 -16.55 3.25
C LEU A 24 -0.51 -16.20 3.97
N VAL A 25 -0.46 -16.43 5.29
CA VAL A 25 0.76 -16.22 6.10
C VAL A 25 1.88 -17.17 5.68
N VAL A 26 1.55 -18.44 5.42
CA VAL A 26 2.54 -19.44 5.01
C VAL A 26 3.21 -19.08 3.68
N ASP A 27 2.43 -18.62 2.72
CA ASP A 27 2.97 -18.21 1.41
C ASP A 27 3.86 -16.95 1.53
N GLN A 28 3.44 -15.99 2.35
CA GLN A 28 4.23 -14.80 2.65
C GLN A 28 5.56 -15.12 3.35
N ILE A 29 5.57 -16.05 4.32
CA ILE A 29 6.79 -16.45 5.04
C ILE A 29 7.80 -17.12 4.10
N LYS A 30 7.33 -17.90 3.11
CA LYS A 30 8.21 -18.49 2.10
C LYS A 30 8.90 -17.41 1.27
N ASP A 31 8.16 -16.39 0.87
CA ASP A 31 8.70 -15.27 0.11
C ASP A 31 9.68 -14.43 0.95
N LEU A 32 9.39 -14.18 2.23
CA LEU A 32 10.24 -13.40 3.12
C LEU A 32 11.64 -13.98 3.31
N LYS A 33 11.81 -15.30 3.31
CA LYS A 33 13.13 -15.95 3.51
C LYS A 33 14.13 -15.66 2.41
N ASN A 34 13.63 -15.32 1.22
CA ASN A 34 14.45 -15.12 0.03
C ASN A 34 14.59 -13.64 -0.36
N VAL A 35 13.91 -12.72 0.33
CA VAL A 35 13.96 -11.30 0.01
C VAL A 35 15.11 -10.62 0.76
N ARG A 36 16.05 -10.05 0.01
CA ARG A 36 17.12 -9.22 0.55
C ARG A 36 16.53 -7.98 1.22
N SER A 37 16.88 -7.72 2.49
CA SER A 37 16.58 -6.46 3.14
C SER A 37 17.38 -5.32 2.50
N LEU A 38 16.70 -4.23 2.21
CA LEU A 38 17.35 -2.99 1.77
C LEU A 38 17.69 -2.08 2.96
N GLY A 39 17.21 -2.39 4.15
CA GLY A 39 17.42 -1.60 5.38
C GLY A 39 16.69 -0.26 5.39
N LEU A 40 15.73 -0.06 4.47
CA LEU A 40 15.07 1.23 4.29
C LEU A 40 13.90 1.46 5.26
N GLY A 41 13.20 0.37 5.62
CA GLY A 41 11.99 0.48 6.42
C GLY A 41 10.83 1.16 5.69
N PHE A 42 10.23 2.17 6.33
CA PHE A 42 9.19 3.01 5.73
C PHE A 42 9.34 4.48 6.13
N ALA A 43 8.78 5.40 5.32
CA ALA A 43 8.76 6.83 5.60
C ALA A 43 7.50 7.49 5.04
N LYS A 44 6.91 8.42 5.79
CA LYS A 44 5.79 9.24 5.33
C LYS A 44 6.28 10.60 4.81
N THR A 45 5.68 11.07 3.71
CA THR A 45 5.95 12.36 3.11
C THR A 45 4.68 12.94 2.46
N THR A 46 4.76 14.20 2.05
CA THR A 46 3.72 14.85 1.25
C THR A 46 4.13 14.82 -0.22
N LEU A 47 3.17 14.61 -1.11
CA LEU A 47 3.37 14.71 -2.55
C LEU A 47 3.71 16.13 -3.00
N ASP A 48 4.43 16.23 -4.10
CA ASP A 48 4.49 17.47 -4.87
C ASP A 48 3.07 17.95 -5.18
N PRO A 49 2.73 19.24 -4.90
CA PRO A 49 1.37 19.75 -5.09
C PRO A 49 0.85 19.63 -6.52
N GLN A 50 1.74 19.71 -7.54
CA GLN A 50 1.33 19.59 -8.94
C GLN A 50 1.02 18.12 -9.31
N ILE A 51 1.78 17.17 -8.76
CA ILE A 51 1.49 15.74 -8.92
C ILE A 51 0.16 15.41 -8.25
N TYR A 52 -0.07 15.90 -7.03
CA TYR A 52 -1.31 15.69 -6.31
C TYR A 52 -2.52 16.30 -7.04
N ALA A 53 -2.41 17.54 -7.53
CA ALA A 53 -3.47 18.19 -8.28
C ALA A 53 -3.87 17.37 -9.52
N ARG A 54 -2.90 16.89 -10.30
CA ARG A 54 -3.19 16.02 -11.46
C ARG A 54 -3.84 14.70 -11.06
N LEU A 55 -3.41 14.10 -9.95
CA LEU A 55 -4.00 12.85 -9.44
C LEU A 55 -5.46 13.06 -9.02
N MET A 56 -5.76 14.16 -8.34
CA MET A 56 -7.11 14.54 -7.95
C MET A 56 -8.01 14.84 -9.13
N ASP A 57 -7.51 15.59 -10.13
CA ASP A 57 -8.26 15.87 -11.35
C ASP A 57 -8.57 14.58 -12.12
N HIS A 58 -7.59 13.67 -12.19
CA HIS A 58 -7.79 12.36 -12.81
C HIS A 58 -8.84 11.53 -12.06
N PHE A 59 -8.79 11.49 -10.73
CA PHE A 59 -9.77 10.81 -9.89
C PHE A 59 -11.18 11.34 -10.13
N ARG A 60 -11.37 12.66 -10.03
CA ARG A 60 -12.68 13.32 -10.13
C ARG A 60 -13.28 13.21 -11.54
N SER A 61 -12.46 13.36 -12.58
CA SER A 61 -12.91 13.30 -13.97
C SER A 61 -13.36 11.91 -14.38
N ASN A 62 -12.89 10.86 -13.69
CA ASN A 62 -13.14 9.47 -14.07
C ASN A 62 -13.98 8.70 -13.05
N ILE A 63 -14.58 9.37 -12.08
CA ILE A 63 -15.31 8.70 -10.99
C ILE A 63 -16.43 7.76 -11.49
N HIS A 64 -17.01 8.07 -12.62
CA HIS A 64 -18.06 7.28 -13.29
C HIS A 64 -17.53 6.03 -14.03
N GLN A 65 -16.22 5.90 -14.20
CA GLN A 65 -15.56 4.78 -14.90
C GLN A 65 -15.06 3.69 -13.94
N PHE A 66 -15.15 3.92 -12.64
CA PHE A 66 -14.74 2.94 -11.65
C PHE A 66 -15.62 1.69 -11.73
N LYS A 67 -14.99 0.52 -11.67
CA LYS A 67 -15.65 -0.79 -11.75
C LYS A 67 -15.32 -1.61 -10.52
N SER A 68 -16.25 -2.50 -10.15
CA SER A 68 -15.99 -3.47 -9.08
C SER A 68 -14.72 -4.26 -9.36
N GLU A 69 -13.85 -4.30 -8.37
CA GLU A 69 -12.62 -5.09 -8.42
C GLU A 69 -12.91 -6.53 -8.00
N ALA A 70 -12.37 -7.50 -8.74
CA ALA A 70 -12.39 -8.88 -8.29
C ALA A 70 -11.49 -9.04 -7.05
N CYS A 71 -12.04 -9.58 -5.98
CA CYS A 71 -11.27 -9.82 -4.76
C CYS A 71 -10.13 -10.80 -5.00
N ASN A 72 -8.93 -10.42 -4.55
CA ASN A 72 -7.71 -11.19 -4.72
C ASN A 72 -7.29 -11.98 -3.46
N GLY A 73 -8.21 -12.21 -2.53
CA GLY A 73 -7.94 -12.91 -1.27
C GLY A 73 -7.45 -12.03 -0.13
N PHE A 74 -6.70 -10.95 -0.41
CA PHE A 74 -6.20 -10.02 0.62
C PHE A 74 -7.17 -8.88 0.93
N ILE A 75 -7.86 -8.37 -0.09
CA ILE A 75 -8.87 -7.33 0.06
C ILE A 75 -10.19 -8.00 0.41
N GLN A 76 -10.76 -7.61 1.53
CA GLN A 76 -12.01 -8.15 2.05
C GLN A 76 -12.97 -7.02 2.42
N THR A 77 -14.23 -7.40 2.59
CA THR A 77 -15.25 -6.57 3.22
C THR A 77 -16.26 -7.48 3.93
N GLU A 78 -16.84 -7.02 5.02
CA GLU A 78 -17.87 -7.76 5.75
C GLU A 78 -19.05 -8.17 4.84
N ASN A 79 -19.30 -7.38 3.79
CA ASN A 79 -20.29 -7.70 2.77
C ASN A 79 -19.72 -7.44 1.37
N ILE A 80 -18.88 -8.35 0.92
CA ILE A 80 -18.18 -8.27 -0.37
C ILE A 80 -19.12 -8.13 -1.58
N ARG A 81 -20.34 -8.63 -1.48
CA ARG A 81 -21.33 -8.53 -2.56
C ARG A 81 -21.99 -7.17 -2.63
N ALA A 82 -22.16 -6.51 -1.48
CA ALA A 82 -22.78 -5.19 -1.41
C ALA A 82 -21.77 -4.06 -1.60
N PHE A 83 -20.53 -4.25 -1.12
CA PHE A 83 -19.52 -3.19 -1.09
C PHE A 83 -18.15 -3.70 -1.57
N PRO A 84 -18.03 -4.20 -2.83
CA PRO A 84 -16.73 -4.55 -3.38
C PRO A 84 -15.86 -3.29 -3.51
N SER A 85 -14.54 -3.42 -3.40
CA SER A 85 -13.66 -2.32 -3.79
C SER A 85 -13.87 -1.96 -5.27
N LEU A 86 -13.67 -0.69 -5.60
CA LEU A 86 -13.76 -0.20 -6.96
C LEU A 86 -12.36 0.12 -7.48
N ILE A 87 -12.14 -0.07 -8.77
CA ILE A 87 -10.86 0.25 -9.40
C ILE A 87 -11.07 0.97 -10.74
N TYR A 88 -10.21 1.95 -11.00
CA TYR A 88 -10.07 2.58 -12.30
C TYR A 88 -8.61 2.54 -12.75
N GLN A 89 -8.38 2.02 -13.95
CA GLN A 89 -7.06 1.87 -14.54
C GLN A 89 -6.96 2.71 -15.83
N ASP A 90 -5.93 3.51 -15.89
CA ASP A 90 -5.50 4.25 -17.08
C ASP A 90 -3.99 4.05 -17.22
N GLU A 91 -3.59 3.21 -18.17
CA GLU A 91 -2.19 2.84 -18.34
C GLU A 91 -1.30 4.05 -18.65
N ALA A 92 -1.77 4.98 -19.49
CA ALA A 92 -1.00 6.17 -19.84
C ALA A 92 -0.77 7.06 -18.61
N PHE A 93 -1.80 7.26 -17.80
CA PHE A 93 -1.71 7.98 -16.53
C PHE A 93 -0.79 7.27 -15.54
N ASN A 94 -0.93 5.95 -15.39
CA ASN A 94 -0.11 5.14 -14.49
C ASN A 94 1.38 5.21 -14.85
N GLN A 95 1.73 5.11 -16.14
CA GLN A 95 3.11 5.21 -16.61
C GLN A 95 3.69 6.62 -16.41
N LYS A 96 2.89 7.65 -16.59
CA LYS A 96 3.30 9.03 -16.30
C LYS A 96 3.56 9.22 -14.82
N LEU A 97 2.67 8.74 -13.96
CA LEU A 97 2.81 8.84 -12.51
C LEU A 97 4.04 8.09 -12.00
N LEU A 98 4.29 6.87 -12.51
CA LEU A 98 5.53 6.13 -12.25
C LEU A 98 6.78 6.94 -12.64
N SER A 99 6.74 7.65 -13.78
CA SER A 99 7.87 8.49 -14.21
C SER A 99 8.10 9.67 -13.28
N ASP A 100 7.02 10.33 -12.88
CA ASP A 100 7.07 11.54 -12.06
C ASP A 100 7.53 11.25 -10.63
N LEU A 101 7.20 10.07 -10.10
CA LEU A 101 7.52 9.67 -8.73
C LEU A 101 8.85 8.91 -8.59
N GLN A 102 9.43 8.42 -9.69
CA GLN A 102 10.69 7.68 -9.64
C GLN A 102 11.82 8.45 -8.94
N PRO A 103 12.07 9.75 -9.22
CA PRO A 103 13.13 10.50 -8.54
C PRO A 103 12.97 10.55 -7.01
N ALA A 104 11.72 10.67 -6.52
CA ALA A 104 11.46 10.68 -5.09
C ALA A 104 11.74 9.31 -4.44
N HIS A 105 11.41 8.20 -5.13
CA HIS A 105 11.73 6.85 -4.67
C HIS A 105 13.23 6.56 -4.71
N GLU A 106 13.95 7.04 -5.74
CA GLU A 106 15.41 6.95 -5.81
C GLU A 106 16.08 7.76 -4.70
N ALA A 107 15.61 8.97 -4.45
CA ALA A 107 16.12 9.80 -3.35
C ALA A 107 15.89 9.17 -1.97
N TRP A 108 14.70 8.58 -1.74
CA TRP A 108 14.41 7.88 -0.49
C TRP A 108 15.22 6.59 -0.33
N SER A 109 15.28 5.78 -1.36
CA SER A 109 15.92 4.46 -1.29
C SER A 109 17.44 4.50 -1.43
N GLY A 110 17.99 5.56 -2.02
CA GLY A 110 19.40 5.61 -2.41
C GLY A 110 19.78 4.62 -3.52
N LEU A 111 18.80 4.07 -4.24
CA LEU A 111 18.98 3.03 -5.25
C LEU A 111 18.56 3.53 -6.63
N SER A 112 19.26 3.10 -7.67
CA SER A 112 18.76 3.20 -9.05
C SER A 112 17.68 2.13 -9.25
N ILE A 113 16.50 2.56 -9.67
CA ILE A 113 15.31 1.70 -9.77
C ILE A 113 14.69 1.74 -11.16
N ARG A 114 13.91 0.72 -11.47
CA ARG A 114 13.05 0.66 -12.68
C ARG A 114 11.59 0.54 -12.29
N LYS A 115 10.72 1.10 -13.12
CA LYS A 115 9.28 0.97 -12.98
C LYS A 115 8.86 -0.50 -13.00
N ALA A 116 7.93 -0.86 -12.12
CA ALA A 116 7.46 -2.24 -12.04
C ALA A 116 5.93 -2.33 -12.16
N ALA A 117 5.17 -1.65 -11.31
CA ALA A 117 3.70 -1.71 -11.37
C ALA A 117 3.02 -0.46 -10.79
N CYS A 118 1.90 -0.10 -11.41
CA CYS A 118 0.90 0.80 -10.87
C CYS A 118 -0.47 0.28 -11.36
N TYR A 119 -1.36 -0.03 -10.43
CA TYR A 119 -2.63 -0.70 -10.77
C TYR A 119 -3.80 0.26 -10.94
N GLY A 120 -3.56 1.58 -10.90
CA GLY A 120 -4.59 2.59 -10.94
C GLY A 120 -5.16 2.93 -9.56
N ILE A 121 -6.19 3.77 -9.56
CA ILE A 121 -6.82 4.23 -8.33
C ILE A 121 -7.80 3.18 -7.83
N ARG A 122 -7.62 2.75 -6.58
CA ARG A 122 -8.54 1.85 -5.88
C ARG A 122 -9.35 2.64 -4.86
N VAL A 123 -10.65 2.38 -4.80
CA VAL A 123 -11.57 2.95 -3.81
C VAL A 123 -12.08 1.82 -2.92
N TYR A 124 -11.65 1.82 -1.67
CA TYR A 124 -12.22 0.98 -0.64
C TYR A 124 -13.54 1.57 -0.17
N GLN A 125 -14.53 0.71 0.01
CA GLN A 125 -15.88 1.07 0.42
C GLN A 125 -16.10 0.76 1.92
N PRO A 126 -17.24 1.15 2.50
CA PRO A 126 -17.53 0.90 3.92
C PRO A 126 -17.28 -0.56 4.32
N LYS A 127 -16.69 -0.76 5.48
CA LYS A 127 -16.36 -2.08 6.05
C LYS A 127 -15.31 -2.90 5.28
N SER A 128 -14.66 -2.29 4.30
CA SER A 128 -13.48 -2.90 3.68
C SER A 128 -12.33 -3.01 4.67
N TYR A 129 -11.53 -4.06 4.53
CA TYR A 129 -10.27 -4.23 5.22
C TYR A 129 -9.26 -4.97 4.32
N LEU A 130 -7.99 -4.83 4.61
CA LEU A 130 -6.91 -5.45 3.88
C LEU A 130 -6.06 -6.25 4.86
N TYR A 131 -6.00 -7.57 4.67
CA TYR A 131 -5.16 -8.42 5.49
C TYR A 131 -3.70 -7.97 5.48
N ASN A 132 -3.02 -8.17 6.59
CA ASN A 132 -1.59 -7.97 6.67
C ASN A 132 -0.89 -8.97 5.74
N HIS A 133 -0.02 -8.46 4.88
CA HIS A 133 0.71 -9.21 3.87
C HIS A 133 2.06 -8.57 3.58
N VAL A 134 2.88 -9.24 2.80
CA VAL A 134 3.99 -8.65 2.05
C VAL A 134 3.65 -8.67 0.58
N ASP A 135 4.21 -7.73 -0.16
CA ASP A 135 4.00 -7.63 -1.60
C ASP A 135 4.84 -8.66 -2.38
N ARG A 136 4.58 -8.74 -3.68
CA ARG A 136 5.32 -9.64 -4.59
C ARG A 136 6.79 -9.24 -4.67
N ALA A 137 7.67 -10.14 -4.26
CA ALA A 137 9.12 -9.92 -4.28
C ALA A 137 9.69 -9.62 -5.67
N ARG A 138 9.00 -10.02 -6.74
CA ARG A 138 9.43 -9.80 -8.12
C ARG A 138 9.28 -8.37 -8.60
N THR A 139 8.30 -7.63 -8.10
CA THR A 139 7.87 -6.35 -8.67
C THR A 139 7.62 -5.24 -7.66
N HIS A 140 7.45 -5.55 -6.39
CA HIS A 140 6.97 -4.61 -5.38
C HIS A 140 8.01 -4.40 -4.28
N VAL A 141 9.25 -4.05 -4.66
CA VAL A 141 10.39 -4.00 -3.75
C VAL A 141 10.50 -2.63 -3.09
N VAL A 142 10.59 -1.59 -3.89
CA VAL A 142 10.55 -0.18 -3.45
C VAL A 142 9.16 0.33 -3.77
N SER A 143 8.33 0.45 -2.76
CA SER A 143 6.90 0.70 -2.92
C SER A 143 6.46 2.00 -2.27
N SER A 144 5.32 2.51 -2.70
CA SER A 144 4.57 3.51 -1.95
C SER A 144 3.07 3.37 -2.12
N THR A 145 2.34 3.86 -1.11
CA THR A 145 0.89 4.08 -1.17
C THR A 145 0.59 5.56 -0.98
N ILE A 146 -0.28 6.10 -1.83
CA ILE A 146 -0.67 7.51 -1.83
C ILE A 146 -2.16 7.59 -1.51
N CYS A 147 -2.53 8.38 -0.52
CA CYS A 147 -3.93 8.73 -0.31
C CYS A 147 -4.36 9.77 -1.34
N VAL A 148 -5.33 9.39 -2.17
CA VAL A 148 -5.92 10.29 -3.18
C VAL A 148 -6.99 11.16 -2.54
N ASP A 149 -7.96 10.52 -1.87
CA ASP A 149 -9.07 11.19 -1.19
C ASP A 149 -9.74 10.21 -0.22
N HIS A 150 -10.46 10.73 0.77
CA HIS A 150 -11.27 9.89 1.65
C HIS A 150 -12.41 10.66 2.32
N ARG A 151 -13.39 9.90 2.82
CA ARG A 151 -14.44 10.36 3.74
C ARG A 151 -14.56 9.36 4.87
N LEU A 152 -13.77 9.55 5.90
CA LEU A 152 -13.70 8.70 7.08
C LEU A 152 -14.46 9.31 8.24
N ILE A 153 -15.07 8.46 9.09
CA ILE A 153 -15.62 8.81 10.40
C ILE A 153 -14.53 8.67 11.46
N SER A 154 -13.76 7.59 11.37
CA SER A 154 -12.58 7.35 12.22
C SER A 154 -11.35 7.02 11.37
N PRO A 155 -10.11 7.28 11.87
CA PRO A 155 -8.90 6.99 11.14
C PRO A 155 -8.82 5.53 10.68
N TRP A 156 -8.37 5.31 9.44
CA TRP A 156 -8.16 3.99 8.85
C TRP A 156 -6.69 3.82 8.46
N PRO A 157 -5.80 3.58 9.45
CA PRO A 157 -4.36 3.62 9.26
C PRO A 157 -3.84 2.46 8.42
N LEU A 158 -2.70 2.67 7.77
CA LEU A 158 -1.82 1.61 7.31
C LEU A 158 -1.11 1.04 8.54
N CYS A 159 -1.36 -0.25 8.82
CA CYS A 159 -0.57 -1.00 9.80
C CYS A 159 0.66 -1.54 9.09
N ILE A 160 1.85 -1.29 9.65
CA ILE A 160 3.12 -1.74 9.07
C ILE A 160 4.08 -2.16 10.18
N VAL A 161 4.80 -3.26 9.95
CA VAL A 161 5.83 -3.76 10.87
C VAL A 161 7.19 -3.35 10.35
N ASP A 162 7.98 -2.64 11.16
CA ASP A 162 9.30 -2.17 10.77
C ASP A 162 10.36 -3.30 10.73
N ASN A 163 11.59 -2.96 10.31
CA ASN A 163 12.69 -3.93 10.24
C ASN A 163 13.14 -4.50 11.59
N GLU A 164 12.70 -3.89 12.70
CA GLU A 164 12.95 -4.34 14.07
C GLU A 164 11.77 -5.15 14.64
N GLY A 165 10.75 -5.42 13.83
CA GLY A 165 9.56 -6.17 14.21
C GLY A 165 8.54 -5.37 15.03
N ARG A 166 8.65 -4.04 15.07
CA ARG A 166 7.72 -3.19 15.82
C ARG A 166 6.53 -2.79 14.92
N PRO A 167 5.29 -2.96 15.40
CA PRO A 167 4.11 -2.53 14.66
C PRO A 167 3.90 -1.01 14.77
N HIS A 168 3.47 -0.41 13.66
CA HIS A 168 3.11 1.00 13.55
C HIS A 168 1.75 1.15 12.90
N GLU A 169 0.99 2.16 13.32
CA GLU A 169 -0.23 2.62 12.65
C GLU A 169 0.03 4.00 12.04
N VAL A 170 -0.05 4.07 10.71
CA VAL A 170 0.28 5.28 9.96
C VAL A 170 -0.98 5.82 9.28
N SER A 171 -1.54 6.90 9.80
CA SER A 171 -2.60 7.64 9.12
C SER A 171 -2.03 8.39 7.93
N ILE A 172 -2.72 8.33 6.79
CA ILE A 172 -2.29 8.93 5.53
C ILE A 172 -3.44 9.80 5.03
N GLU A 173 -3.22 11.11 5.03
CA GLU A 173 -4.19 12.10 4.59
C GLU A 173 -4.11 12.33 3.06
N PRO A 174 -5.16 12.90 2.45
CA PRO A 174 -5.13 13.24 1.03
C PRO A 174 -3.91 14.07 0.64
N GLY A 175 -3.17 13.59 -0.36
CA GLY A 175 -1.89 14.18 -0.79
C GLY A 175 -0.66 13.71 -0.01
N GLU A 176 -0.83 12.85 0.98
CA GLU A 176 0.29 12.18 1.64
C GLU A 176 0.63 10.84 1.00
N MET A 177 1.87 10.43 1.14
CA MET A 177 2.45 9.19 0.64
C MET A 177 3.29 8.52 1.71
N VAL A 178 3.25 7.19 1.75
CA VAL A 178 4.17 6.39 2.56
C VAL A 178 5.01 5.52 1.64
N PHE A 179 6.33 5.69 1.71
CA PHE A 179 7.30 4.76 1.12
C PHE A 179 7.50 3.55 2.02
N PHE A 180 7.73 2.38 1.45
CA PHE A 180 8.04 1.17 2.22
C PHE A 180 8.70 0.08 1.37
N GLU A 181 9.42 -0.83 2.03
CA GLU A 181 9.92 -2.07 1.42
C GLU A 181 8.77 -3.07 1.26
N GLY A 182 8.01 -2.95 0.16
CA GLY A 182 6.77 -3.70 -0.03
C GLY A 182 6.92 -5.22 0.05
N ALA A 183 7.97 -5.75 -0.58
CA ALA A 183 8.26 -7.18 -0.61
C ALA A 183 8.78 -7.73 0.73
N ARG A 184 8.99 -6.91 1.74
CA ARG A 184 9.60 -7.33 3.00
C ARG A 184 8.80 -6.95 4.24
N LEU A 185 8.31 -5.73 4.33
CA LEU A 185 7.59 -5.29 5.52
C LEU A 185 6.15 -5.79 5.49
N THR A 186 5.76 -6.52 6.52
CA THR A 186 4.35 -6.88 6.69
C THR A 186 3.52 -5.62 6.86
N HIS A 187 2.51 -5.46 6.01
CA HIS A 187 1.64 -4.29 6.04
C HIS A 187 0.21 -4.63 5.61
N GLY A 188 -0.73 -3.77 6.00
CA GLY A 188 -2.15 -3.95 5.67
C GLY A 188 -3.03 -2.90 6.32
N ARG A 189 -4.33 -3.11 6.25
CA ARG A 189 -5.36 -2.32 6.94
C ARG A 189 -6.37 -3.29 7.56
N PRO A 190 -5.99 -3.96 8.68
CA PRO A 190 -6.74 -5.10 9.21
C PRO A 190 -8.04 -4.72 9.90
N TYR A 191 -8.32 -3.42 10.06
CA TYR A 191 -9.55 -2.92 10.67
C TYR A 191 -10.57 -2.54 9.61
N PRO A 192 -11.88 -2.78 9.82
CA PRO A 192 -12.91 -2.35 8.89
C PRO A 192 -12.93 -0.83 8.73
N LEU A 193 -13.00 -0.37 7.47
CA LEU A 193 -13.15 1.04 7.14
C LEU A 193 -14.45 1.58 7.76
N ASP A 194 -14.31 2.60 8.59
CA ASP A 194 -15.41 3.36 9.17
C ASP A 194 -15.51 4.72 8.47
N GLY A 195 -16.43 4.82 7.54
CA GLY A 195 -16.58 5.97 6.67
C GLY A 195 -17.30 5.62 5.37
N GLU A 196 -17.33 6.56 4.44
CA GLU A 196 -17.95 6.36 3.13
C GLU A 196 -16.98 5.67 2.15
N TYR A 197 -15.72 6.12 2.10
CA TYR A 197 -14.69 5.53 1.23
C TYR A 197 -13.28 5.97 1.61
N TYR A 198 -12.30 5.23 1.06
CA TYR A 198 -10.89 5.60 1.03
C TYR A 198 -10.31 5.28 -0.36
N ALA A 199 -9.84 6.30 -1.06
CA ALA A 199 -9.23 6.18 -2.39
C ALA A 199 -7.71 6.27 -2.29
N ASN A 200 -7.00 5.29 -2.86
CA ASN A 200 -5.55 5.31 -2.93
C ASN A 200 -5.02 4.77 -4.25
N ILE A 201 -3.72 4.99 -4.47
CA ILE A 201 -2.97 4.40 -5.58
C ILE A 201 -1.65 3.84 -5.04
N PHE A 202 -1.25 2.69 -5.57
CA PHE A 202 -0.01 2.00 -5.21
C PHE A 202 1.00 2.12 -6.34
N ILE A 203 2.25 2.40 -5.97
CA ILE A 203 3.37 2.62 -6.87
C ILE A 203 4.49 1.66 -6.50
N HIS A 204 5.04 0.94 -7.48
CA HIS A 204 6.03 -0.08 -7.24
C HIS A 204 7.20 0.00 -8.23
N TYR A 205 8.40 -0.18 -7.69
CA TYR A 205 9.65 -0.23 -8.43
C TYR A 205 10.48 -1.43 -7.97
N THR A 206 11.46 -1.79 -8.80
CA THR A 206 12.52 -2.75 -8.43
C THR A 206 13.89 -2.12 -8.61
N PRO A 207 14.88 -2.38 -7.74
CA PRO A 207 16.26 -2.01 -7.99
C PRO A 207 16.76 -2.57 -9.31
N LEU A 208 17.67 -1.87 -9.98
CA LEU A 208 18.22 -2.33 -11.28
C LEU A 208 18.99 -3.66 -11.15
N ASP A 209 19.66 -3.86 -10.01
CA ASP A 209 20.43 -5.05 -9.66
C ASP A 209 19.58 -6.15 -8.96
N TRP A 210 18.25 -6.03 -8.99
CA TRP A 210 17.37 -6.98 -8.33
C TRP A 210 17.37 -8.33 -9.05
N ASP A 211 17.91 -9.35 -8.39
CA ASP A 211 17.99 -10.70 -8.92
C ASP A 211 16.66 -11.45 -8.71
N LEU A 212 15.96 -11.64 -9.80
CA LEU A 212 14.65 -12.31 -9.81
C LEU A 212 14.76 -13.84 -9.63
N SER A 213 15.93 -14.43 -9.91
CA SER A 213 16.13 -15.88 -9.81
C SER A 213 16.18 -16.39 -8.38
N LEU A 214 16.51 -15.51 -7.43
CA LEU A 214 16.55 -15.82 -6.00
C LEU A 214 15.17 -15.77 -5.31
N GLN A 215 14.12 -15.46 -6.07
CA GLN A 215 12.84 -15.05 -5.50
C GLN A 215 11.62 -15.82 -6.05
N GLU A 216 11.85 -16.83 -6.86
CA GLU A 216 10.78 -17.74 -7.26
C GLU A 216 10.70 -18.91 -6.26
N PRO A 217 9.50 -19.28 -5.78
CA PRO A 217 9.35 -20.54 -5.06
C PRO A 217 9.81 -21.66 -6.01
N VAL A 218 10.71 -22.49 -5.56
CA VAL A 218 11.01 -23.74 -6.24
C VAL A 218 9.68 -24.53 -6.28
N GLN A 219 9.16 -24.76 -7.49
CA GLN A 219 7.96 -25.54 -7.73
C GLN A 219 8.10 -26.94 -7.17
#